data_1c3cdda70c2ac058033a82ca0c8cd775
#
_entry.id   1c3cdda70c2ac058033a82ca0c8cd775
#
_cell.length_a   1.000
_cell.length_b   1.000
_cell.length_c   1.000
_cell.angle_alpha   90.00
_cell.angle_beta   90.00
_cell.angle_gamma   90.00
#
_symmetry.space_group_name_H-M   'P 1'
#
loop_
_entity.id
_entity.type
_entity.pdbx_description
1 polymer ?
#
loop_
_entity_poly.entity_id
_entity_poly.type
_entity_poly.pdbx_seq_one_letter_code
_entity_poly.pdbx_strand_id
1 'polypeptide(L)'
;VQNWAEGWRTVTASVSTATRVKDAVTGAGLLAGNANVIMQLARPGVGYGVVESRVESGQLFRHPIKRTRTTLTYIAVAAMGTERERTLYRRAVNRSHARVRSTESSPVSYSAFDPDLQLWVAACLYKGFEDLSLMFFGEPDEETAEAFYRDGAAMGTTLQVPPEAWPSDRAAFEKYWDEQLEQIS
;
A
#
# COMPACT_ATOMS: atom_id res chain seq x y z
N VAL A 1 16.47 -33.08 -29.44
CA VAL A 1 15.59 -32.86 -28.31
C VAL A 1 16.30 -31.83 -27.44
N GLN A 2 16.00 -30.53 -27.63
CA GLN A 2 16.57 -29.43 -26.86
C GLN A 2 16.06 -29.48 -25.43
N ASN A 3 17.00 -29.34 -24.48
CA ASN A 3 16.82 -29.55 -23.05
C ASN A 3 16.00 -28.40 -22.44
N TRP A 4 14.70 -28.59 -22.27
CA TRP A 4 13.80 -27.62 -21.66
C TRP A 4 14.25 -27.12 -20.27
N ALA A 5 15.01 -27.98 -19.54
CA ALA A 5 15.51 -27.65 -18.20
C ALA A 5 16.62 -26.58 -18.20
N GLU A 6 17.37 -26.41 -19.29
CA GLU A 6 18.40 -25.36 -19.38
C GLU A 6 17.80 -23.99 -19.73
N GLY A 7 16.70 -23.96 -20.51
CA GLY A 7 16.00 -22.72 -20.84
C GLY A 7 15.39 -22.01 -19.61
N TRP A 8 14.85 -22.77 -18.68
CA TRP A 8 14.28 -22.24 -17.46
C TRP A 8 15.33 -21.73 -16.46
N ARG A 9 16.50 -22.36 -16.40
CA ARG A 9 17.61 -21.90 -15.52
C ARG A 9 18.21 -20.56 -15.97
N THR A 10 18.21 -20.28 -17.26
CA THR A 10 18.68 -19.00 -17.80
C THR A 10 17.67 -17.87 -17.58
N VAL A 11 16.38 -18.17 -17.56
CA VAL A 11 15.32 -17.20 -17.26
C VAL A 11 15.32 -16.83 -15.76
N THR A 12 15.55 -17.81 -14.88
CA THR A 12 15.61 -17.56 -13.41
C THR A 12 16.89 -16.87 -12.96
N ALA A 13 17.98 -16.97 -13.71
CA ALA A 13 19.26 -16.31 -13.37
C ALA A 13 19.29 -14.79 -13.64
N SER A 14 18.25 -14.24 -14.29
CA SER A 14 18.13 -12.80 -14.56
C SER A 14 17.01 -12.11 -13.81
N VAL A 15 16.35 -12.79 -12.86
CA VAL A 15 15.36 -12.16 -11.99
C VAL A 15 16.12 -11.37 -10.93
N SER A 16 16.29 -10.09 -11.19
CA SER A 16 16.86 -9.15 -10.22
C SER A 16 16.02 -9.15 -8.96
N THR A 17 16.65 -9.36 -7.80
CA THR A 17 16.00 -9.23 -6.49
C THR A 17 15.42 -7.81 -6.39
N ALA A 18 14.18 -7.68 -5.95
CA ALA A 18 13.61 -6.36 -5.69
C ALA A 18 14.35 -5.71 -4.52
N THR A 19 15.16 -4.72 -4.81
CA THR A 19 15.98 -4.01 -3.80
C THR A 19 15.26 -2.80 -3.20
N ARG A 20 14.22 -2.34 -3.87
CA ARG A 20 13.42 -1.17 -3.47
C ARG A 20 11.93 -1.43 -3.73
N VAL A 21 11.06 -0.76 -2.98
CA VAL A 21 9.60 -0.86 -3.19
C VAL A 21 9.20 -0.62 -4.65
N LYS A 22 9.85 0.33 -5.33
CA LYS A 22 9.60 0.59 -6.76
C LYS A 22 9.81 -0.63 -7.67
N ASP A 23 10.70 -1.54 -7.30
CA ASP A 23 11.01 -2.73 -8.09
C ASP A 23 9.93 -3.81 -7.93
N ALA A 24 9.23 -3.81 -6.79
CA ALA A 24 8.08 -4.68 -6.53
C ALA A 24 6.77 -4.15 -7.15
N VAL A 25 6.71 -2.89 -7.56
CA VAL A 25 5.56 -2.31 -8.29
C VAL A 25 5.57 -2.81 -9.73
N THR A 26 5.32 -4.09 -9.90
CA THR A 26 5.27 -4.80 -11.20
C THR A 26 3.86 -5.30 -11.49
N GLY A 27 3.63 -5.80 -12.70
CA GLY A 27 2.33 -6.37 -13.09
C GLY A 27 1.81 -7.45 -12.14
N ALA A 28 2.69 -8.25 -11.52
CA ALA A 28 2.30 -9.26 -10.52
C ALA A 28 1.75 -8.61 -9.23
N GLY A 29 2.33 -7.48 -8.78
CA GLY A 29 1.81 -6.70 -7.64
C GLY A 29 0.40 -6.19 -7.84
N LEU A 30 0.01 -5.96 -9.10
CA LEU A 30 -1.34 -5.52 -9.44
C LEU A 30 -2.38 -6.65 -9.25
N LEU A 31 -2.00 -7.90 -9.45
CA LEU A 31 -2.90 -9.05 -9.27
C LEU A 31 -3.24 -9.28 -7.79
N ALA A 32 -2.30 -9.07 -6.89
CA ALA A 32 -2.54 -9.18 -5.44
C ALA A 32 -3.27 -7.96 -4.84
N GLY A 33 -3.45 -6.89 -5.61
CA GLY A 33 -4.09 -5.66 -5.14
C GLY A 33 -5.51 -5.88 -4.59
N ASN A 34 -6.25 -6.86 -5.08
CA ASN A 34 -7.60 -7.15 -4.57
C ASN A 34 -7.57 -7.69 -3.14
N ALA A 35 -6.66 -8.61 -2.81
CA ALA A 35 -6.49 -9.13 -1.45
C ALA A 35 -6.07 -8.02 -0.49
N ASN A 36 -5.16 -7.16 -0.93
CA ASN A 36 -4.70 -6.01 -0.17
C ASN A 36 -5.83 -5.01 0.12
N VAL A 37 -6.72 -4.76 -0.86
CA VAL A 37 -7.91 -3.90 -0.64
C VAL A 37 -8.83 -4.50 0.43
N ILE A 38 -9.08 -5.82 0.41
CA ILE A 38 -9.90 -6.47 1.43
C ILE A 38 -9.29 -6.27 2.82
N MET A 39 -7.97 -6.44 2.97
CA MET A 39 -7.26 -6.19 4.22
C MET A 39 -7.43 -4.74 4.69
N GLN A 40 -7.27 -3.76 3.81
CA GLN A 40 -7.49 -2.34 4.14
C GLN A 40 -8.90 -2.09 4.67
N LEU A 41 -9.93 -2.68 4.02
CA LEU A 41 -11.33 -2.49 4.37
C LEU A 41 -11.76 -3.22 5.65
N ALA A 42 -10.99 -4.17 6.14
CA ALA A 42 -11.25 -4.88 7.40
C ALA A 42 -11.26 -3.94 8.61
N ARG A 43 -10.53 -2.82 8.56
CA ARG A 43 -10.62 -1.77 9.59
C ARG A 43 -11.90 -0.95 9.38
N PRO A 44 -12.84 -0.91 10.35
CA PRO A 44 -14.17 -0.31 10.14
C PRO A 44 -14.13 1.14 9.64
N GLY A 45 -13.26 1.98 10.17
CA GLY A 45 -13.13 3.38 9.72
C GLY A 45 -12.74 3.51 8.25
N VAL A 46 -11.92 2.59 7.71
CA VAL A 46 -11.56 2.55 6.29
C VAL A 46 -12.72 1.97 5.47
N GLY A 47 -13.30 0.85 5.92
CA GLY A 47 -14.42 0.18 5.25
C GLY A 47 -15.61 1.11 5.04
N TYR A 48 -16.10 1.71 6.11
CA TYR A 48 -17.21 2.68 6.04
C TYR A 48 -16.84 3.93 5.24
N GLY A 49 -15.61 4.42 5.37
CA GLY A 49 -15.12 5.53 4.56
C GLY A 49 -15.19 5.27 3.05
N VAL A 50 -15.01 4.02 2.61
CA VAL A 50 -15.16 3.63 1.21
C VAL A 50 -16.62 3.43 0.83
N VAL A 51 -17.41 2.72 1.65
CA VAL A 51 -18.82 2.39 1.35
C VAL A 51 -19.69 3.64 1.33
N GLU A 52 -19.53 4.55 2.29
CA GLU A 52 -20.31 5.77 2.42
C GLU A 52 -19.79 6.93 1.54
N SER A 53 -18.63 6.73 0.87
CA SER A 53 -18.00 7.79 0.08
C SER A 53 -18.91 8.32 -1.02
N ARG A 54 -19.14 9.62 -0.99
CA ARG A 54 -19.81 10.37 -2.06
C ARG A 54 -18.86 10.87 -3.14
N VAL A 55 -17.57 10.61 -2.98
CA VAL A 55 -16.53 10.97 -3.95
C VAL A 55 -16.50 9.93 -5.04
N GLU A 56 -16.74 10.30 -6.28
CA GLU A 56 -16.83 9.38 -7.43
C GLU A 56 -15.56 8.50 -7.58
N SER A 57 -14.37 9.07 -7.35
CA SER A 57 -13.11 8.31 -7.37
C SER A 57 -12.95 7.36 -6.18
N GLY A 58 -13.70 7.55 -5.11
CA GLY A 58 -13.71 6.69 -3.91
C GLY A 58 -14.70 5.54 -3.97
N GLN A 59 -15.64 5.56 -4.92
CA GLN A 59 -16.69 4.55 -5.04
C GLN A 59 -16.17 3.28 -5.72
N LEU A 60 -15.52 2.41 -4.94
CA LEU A 60 -14.88 1.18 -5.43
C LEU A 60 -15.86 0.30 -6.24
N PHE A 61 -17.07 0.09 -5.75
CA PHE A 61 -18.04 -0.81 -6.38
C PHE A 61 -18.73 -0.23 -7.61
N ARG A 62 -18.80 1.10 -7.73
CA ARG A 62 -19.42 1.76 -8.90
C ARG A 62 -18.41 2.08 -10.00
N HIS A 63 -17.19 2.40 -9.61
CA HIS A 63 -16.13 2.83 -10.53
C HIS A 63 -14.80 2.10 -10.26
N PRO A 64 -14.76 0.74 -10.32
CA PRO A 64 -13.59 -0.04 -9.91
C PRO A 64 -12.33 0.33 -10.72
N ILE A 65 -12.45 0.50 -12.03
CA ILE A 65 -11.32 0.87 -12.90
C ILE A 65 -10.74 2.24 -12.52
N LYS A 66 -11.61 3.22 -12.27
CA LYS A 66 -11.18 4.56 -11.87
C LYS A 66 -10.49 4.53 -10.50
N ARG A 67 -11.05 3.78 -9.54
CA ARG A 67 -10.47 3.59 -8.21
C ARG A 67 -9.11 2.91 -8.30
N THR A 68 -9.01 1.81 -9.03
CA THR A 68 -7.74 1.11 -9.25
C THR A 68 -6.69 2.04 -9.84
N ARG A 69 -7.02 2.75 -10.93
CA ARG A 69 -6.10 3.70 -11.55
C ARG A 69 -5.61 4.77 -10.58
N THR A 70 -6.49 5.37 -9.77
CA THR A 70 -6.09 6.41 -8.80
C THR A 70 -5.19 5.84 -7.70
N THR A 71 -5.46 4.62 -7.25
CA THR A 71 -4.62 3.93 -6.25
C THR A 71 -3.24 3.61 -6.82
N LEU A 72 -3.18 3.04 -8.03
CA LEU A 72 -1.91 2.75 -8.70
C LEU A 72 -1.08 4.01 -8.97
N THR A 73 -1.74 5.11 -9.38
CA THR A 73 -1.05 6.40 -9.54
C THR A 73 -0.51 6.90 -8.20
N TYR A 74 -1.26 6.76 -7.11
CA TYR A 74 -0.78 7.09 -5.78
C TYR A 74 0.47 6.30 -5.41
N ILE A 75 0.41 4.97 -5.55
CA ILE A 75 1.54 4.08 -5.25
C ILE A 75 2.78 4.47 -6.08
N ALA A 76 2.61 4.70 -7.36
CA ALA A 76 3.70 5.11 -8.24
C ALA A 76 4.33 6.44 -7.80
N VAL A 77 3.50 7.43 -7.46
CA VAL A 77 3.98 8.74 -6.97
C VAL A 77 4.65 8.62 -5.61
N ALA A 78 4.09 7.84 -4.68
CA ALA A 78 4.67 7.63 -3.36
C ALA A 78 6.05 6.93 -3.46
N ALA A 79 6.14 5.86 -4.26
CA ALA A 79 7.37 5.06 -4.37
C ALA A 79 8.44 5.70 -5.24
N MET A 80 8.08 6.37 -6.33
CA MET A 80 9.01 6.78 -7.39
C MET A 80 8.99 8.28 -7.67
N GLY A 81 8.01 9.02 -7.15
CA GLY A 81 7.84 10.43 -7.43
C GLY A 81 8.89 11.30 -6.73
N THR A 82 9.19 12.43 -7.35
CA THR A 82 9.94 13.51 -6.73
C THR A 82 9.12 14.16 -5.60
N GLU A 83 9.78 14.87 -4.70
CA GLU A 83 9.10 15.60 -3.60
C GLU A 83 8.05 16.60 -4.13
N ARG A 84 8.32 17.22 -5.28
CA ARG A 84 7.36 18.10 -5.95
C ARG A 84 6.12 17.35 -6.42
N GLU A 85 6.29 16.17 -7.01
CA GLU A 85 5.17 15.34 -7.48
C GLU A 85 4.35 14.81 -6.31
N ARG A 86 4.98 14.33 -5.25
CA ARG A 86 4.33 13.91 -4.00
C ARG A 86 3.49 15.05 -3.43
N THR A 87 4.04 16.26 -3.35
CA THR A 87 3.33 17.45 -2.86
C THR A 87 2.11 17.79 -3.71
N LEU A 88 2.25 17.77 -5.04
CA LEU A 88 1.13 18.05 -5.96
C LEU A 88 0.04 16.99 -5.86
N TYR A 89 0.43 15.73 -5.79
CA TYR A 89 -0.51 14.62 -5.70
C TYR A 89 -1.23 14.60 -4.34
N ARG A 90 -0.50 14.84 -3.24
CA ARG A 90 -1.07 15.03 -1.89
C ARG A 90 -2.19 16.07 -1.90
N ARG A 91 -1.97 17.23 -2.53
CA ARG A 91 -3.01 18.28 -2.66
C ARG A 91 -4.25 17.78 -3.43
N ALA A 92 -4.05 16.98 -4.47
CA ALA A 92 -5.14 16.41 -5.25
C ALA A 92 -5.94 15.39 -4.44
N VAL A 93 -5.26 14.49 -3.72
CA VAL A 93 -5.88 13.50 -2.83
C VAL A 93 -6.62 14.19 -1.69
N ASN A 94 -6.03 15.20 -1.06
CA ASN A 94 -6.64 15.93 0.05
C ASN A 94 -7.97 16.60 -0.34
N ARG A 95 -8.09 17.12 -1.58
CA ARG A 95 -9.37 17.65 -2.06
C ARG A 95 -10.48 16.59 -2.10
N SER A 96 -10.14 15.35 -2.41
CA SER A 96 -11.08 14.22 -2.38
C SER A 96 -11.36 13.78 -0.95
N HIS A 97 -10.33 13.62 -0.14
CA HIS A 97 -10.39 13.19 1.27
C HIS A 97 -11.21 14.15 2.15
N ALA A 98 -11.20 15.45 1.88
CA ALA A 98 -11.96 16.44 2.63
C ALA A 98 -13.48 16.13 2.74
N ARG A 99 -14.01 15.34 1.81
CA ARG A 99 -15.42 14.93 1.78
C ARG A 99 -15.65 13.50 2.30
N VAL A 100 -14.60 12.80 2.72
CA VAL A 100 -14.66 11.42 3.23
C VAL A 100 -14.53 11.46 4.75
N ARG A 101 -15.66 11.54 5.41
CA ARG A 101 -15.79 11.59 6.87
C ARG A 101 -17.15 11.06 7.29
N SER A 102 -17.22 10.52 8.50
CA SER A 102 -18.46 10.05 9.11
C SER A 102 -19.50 11.18 9.26
N THR A 103 -20.75 10.78 9.32
CA THR A 103 -21.90 11.62 9.65
C THR A 103 -22.55 11.09 10.92
N GLU A 104 -23.58 11.75 11.44
CA GLU A 104 -24.33 11.29 12.61
C GLU A 104 -24.99 9.92 12.40
N SER A 105 -25.26 9.53 11.16
CA SER A 105 -25.83 8.22 10.81
C SER A 105 -24.79 7.14 10.54
N SER A 106 -23.51 7.45 10.58
CA SER A 106 -22.44 6.48 10.33
C SER A 106 -22.28 5.55 11.55
N PRO A 107 -22.12 4.24 11.35
CA PRO A 107 -21.95 3.27 12.44
C PRO A 107 -20.69 3.47 13.28
N VAL A 108 -19.65 4.07 12.68
CA VAL A 108 -18.37 4.38 13.34
C VAL A 108 -17.92 5.78 12.95
N SER A 109 -17.18 6.43 13.84
CA SER A 109 -16.53 7.71 13.53
C SER A 109 -15.29 7.47 12.66
N TYR A 110 -15.13 8.23 11.58
CA TYR A 110 -13.93 8.19 10.72
C TYR A 110 -13.70 9.50 9.99
N SER A 111 -12.47 9.71 9.60
CA SER A 111 -12.04 10.78 8.69
C SER A 111 -10.93 10.23 7.80
N ALA A 112 -10.97 10.55 6.50
CA ALA A 112 -9.86 10.22 5.61
C ALA A 112 -8.57 11.02 5.92
N PHE A 113 -8.63 12.00 6.82
CA PHE A 113 -7.46 12.70 7.35
C PHE A 113 -6.94 12.11 8.65
N ASP A 114 -7.57 11.06 9.17
CA ASP A 114 -7.11 10.37 10.37
C ASP A 114 -5.76 9.68 10.08
N PRO A 115 -4.67 10.08 10.79
CA PRO A 115 -3.34 9.51 10.55
C PRO A 115 -3.27 8.02 10.85
N ASP A 116 -4.04 7.52 11.83
CA ASP A 116 -4.02 6.09 12.21
C ASP A 116 -4.69 5.24 11.14
N LEU A 117 -5.79 5.72 10.54
CA LEU A 117 -6.42 5.03 9.41
C LEU A 117 -5.52 5.07 8.17
N GLN A 118 -4.82 6.16 7.95
CA GLN A 118 -3.85 6.25 6.84
C GLN A 118 -2.61 5.39 7.08
N LEU A 119 -2.12 5.30 8.32
CA LEU A 119 -1.03 4.40 8.69
C LEU A 119 -1.41 2.95 8.42
N TRP A 120 -2.62 2.53 8.82
CA TRP A 120 -3.11 1.18 8.52
C TRP A 120 -3.12 0.89 7.01
N VAL A 121 -3.66 1.80 6.20
CA VAL A 121 -3.69 1.63 4.74
C VAL A 121 -2.27 1.55 4.17
N ALA A 122 -1.36 2.39 4.65
CA ALA A 122 0.04 2.38 4.23
C ALA A 122 0.75 1.08 4.62
N ALA A 123 0.50 0.58 5.84
CA ALA A 123 1.03 -0.69 6.32
C ALA A 123 0.52 -1.87 5.47
N CYS A 124 -0.76 -1.90 5.13
CA CYS A 124 -1.31 -2.90 4.21
C CYS A 124 -0.60 -2.86 2.84
N LEU A 125 -0.37 -1.67 2.29
CA LEU A 125 0.33 -1.53 1.01
C LEU A 125 1.76 -2.04 1.09
N TYR A 126 2.50 -1.63 2.12
CA TYR A 126 3.88 -2.08 2.35
C TYR A 126 3.93 -3.61 2.49
N LYS A 127 3.11 -4.19 3.39
CA LYS A 127 3.08 -5.64 3.64
C LYS A 127 2.73 -6.42 2.37
N GLY A 128 1.77 -5.94 1.58
CA GLY A 128 1.44 -6.56 0.30
C GLY A 128 2.59 -6.55 -0.71
N PHE A 129 3.40 -5.49 -0.77
CA PHE A 129 4.58 -5.45 -1.63
C PHE A 129 5.74 -6.29 -1.08
N GLU A 130 5.92 -6.34 0.24
CA GLU A 130 6.89 -7.22 0.90
C GLU A 130 6.58 -8.68 0.60
N ASP A 131 5.34 -9.13 0.84
CA ASP A 131 4.90 -10.51 0.60
C ASP A 131 5.06 -10.91 -0.88
N LEU A 132 4.74 -10.01 -1.80
CA LEU A 132 4.96 -10.24 -3.22
C LEU A 132 6.44 -10.32 -3.57
N SER A 133 7.28 -9.46 -2.98
CA SER A 133 8.73 -9.51 -3.17
C SER A 133 9.28 -10.85 -2.72
N LEU A 134 8.92 -11.30 -1.52
CA LEU A 134 9.31 -12.60 -0.99
C LEU A 134 8.84 -13.76 -1.88
N MET A 135 7.60 -13.71 -2.35
CA MET A 135 7.01 -14.76 -3.19
C MET A 135 7.70 -14.90 -4.55
N PHE A 136 8.05 -13.77 -5.19
CA PHE A 136 8.60 -13.79 -6.55
C PHE A 136 10.12 -13.78 -6.62
N PHE A 137 10.78 -13.22 -5.62
CA PHE A 137 12.23 -12.99 -5.62
C PHE A 137 12.96 -13.73 -4.49
N GLY A 138 12.22 -14.28 -3.52
CA GLY A 138 12.78 -14.95 -2.33
C GLY A 138 13.27 -13.96 -1.28
N GLU A 139 13.93 -14.51 -0.25
CA GLU A 139 14.45 -13.76 0.91
C GLU A 139 15.57 -12.82 0.46
N PRO A 140 15.45 -11.49 0.70
CA PRO A 140 16.53 -10.55 0.48
C PRO A 140 17.58 -10.65 1.60
N ASP A 141 18.78 -10.11 1.36
CA ASP A 141 19.71 -9.85 2.45
C ASP A 141 19.20 -8.71 3.35
N GLU A 142 19.79 -8.59 4.55
CA GLU A 142 19.34 -7.65 5.58
C GLU A 142 19.41 -6.18 5.10
N GLU A 143 20.45 -5.80 4.37
CA GLU A 143 20.61 -4.45 3.85
C GLU A 143 19.50 -4.11 2.86
N THR A 144 19.16 -5.04 1.98
CA THR A 144 18.08 -4.94 1.01
C THR A 144 16.72 -4.86 1.72
N ALA A 145 16.47 -5.71 2.72
CA ALA A 145 15.25 -5.71 3.49
C ALA A 145 15.02 -4.38 4.22
N GLU A 146 16.06 -3.85 4.85
CA GLU A 146 16.02 -2.55 5.53
C GLU A 146 15.83 -1.38 4.54
N ALA A 147 16.43 -1.44 3.36
CA ALA A 147 16.22 -0.43 2.32
C ALA A 147 14.78 -0.45 1.81
N PHE A 148 14.22 -1.64 1.60
CA PHE A 148 12.83 -1.84 1.18
C PHE A 148 11.86 -1.29 2.24
N TYR A 149 12.12 -1.59 3.52
CA TYR A 149 11.33 -1.10 4.64
C TYR A 149 11.32 0.45 4.70
N ARG A 150 12.49 1.06 4.64
CA ARG A 150 12.60 2.53 4.66
C ARG A 150 11.83 3.21 3.52
N ASP A 151 11.88 2.61 2.32
CA ASP A 151 11.12 3.11 1.17
C ASP A 151 9.60 2.99 1.39
N GLY A 152 9.16 1.96 2.12
CA GLY A 152 7.77 1.71 2.47
C GLY A 152 7.12 2.87 3.22
N ALA A 153 7.86 3.58 4.05
CA ALA A 153 7.37 4.75 4.80
C ALA A 153 6.72 5.82 3.89
N ALA A 154 7.18 5.94 2.65
CA ALA A 154 6.60 6.87 1.68
C ALA A 154 5.13 6.59 1.36
N MET A 155 4.66 5.35 1.56
CA MET A 155 3.25 4.98 1.37
C MET A 155 2.30 5.72 2.34
N GLY A 156 2.78 6.10 3.53
CA GLY A 156 2.01 6.86 4.50
C GLY A 156 2.39 8.34 4.53
N THR A 157 3.69 8.63 4.58
CA THR A 157 4.21 10.01 4.77
C THR A 157 3.96 10.92 3.57
N THR A 158 3.69 10.35 2.38
CA THR A 158 3.20 11.13 1.24
C THR A 158 1.85 11.79 1.51
N LEU A 159 1.01 11.25 2.41
CA LEU A 159 -0.23 11.88 2.89
C LEU A 159 -0.06 12.52 4.27
N GLN A 160 -0.86 12.12 5.26
CA GLN A 160 -0.88 12.74 6.58
C GLN A 160 -0.20 11.93 7.67
N VAL A 161 0.32 10.74 7.37
CA VAL A 161 1.06 9.96 8.38
C VAL A 161 2.32 10.74 8.76
N PRO A 162 2.47 11.15 10.03
CA PRO A 162 3.69 11.77 10.49
C PRO A 162 4.87 10.80 10.36
N PRO A 163 6.06 11.25 9.98
CA PRO A 163 7.23 10.35 9.83
C PRO A 163 7.50 9.51 11.10
N GLU A 164 7.30 10.09 12.27
CA GLU A 164 7.47 9.43 13.57
C GLU A 164 6.39 8.40 13.91
N ALA A 165 5.28 8.39 13.20
CA ALA A 165 4.22 7.39 13.37
C ALA A 165 4.50 6.11 12.56
N TRP A 166 5.36 6.16 11.54
CA TRP A 166 5.82 4.96 10.87
C TRP A 166 6.75 4.19 11.83
N PRO A 167 6.55 2.88 12.06
CA PRO A 167 7.38 2.13 12.99
C PRO A 167 8.88 2.29 12.68
N SER A 168 9.70 2.36 13.73
CA SER A 168 11.12 2.75 13.62
C SER A 168 11.98 1.78 12.80
N ASP A 169 11.60 0.52 12.80
CA ASP A 169 12.29 -0.59 12.16
C ASP A 169 11.32 -1.73 11.83
N ARG A 170 11.81 -2.76 11.15
CA ARG A 170 11.01 -3.92 10.74
C ARG A 170 10.41 -4.67 11.93
N ALA A 171 11.14 -4.83 13.03
CA ALA A 171 10.64 -5.52 14.21
C ALA A 171 9.48 -4.74 14.86
N ALA A 172 9.61 -3.42 14.95
CA ALA A 172 8.53 -2.54 15.42
C ALA A 172 7.33 -2.57 14.47
N PHE A 173 7.56 -2.71 13.17
CA PHE A 173 6.50 -2.84 12.17
C PHE A 173 5.75 -4.17 12.32
N GLU A 174 6.44 -5.30 12.46
CA GLU A 174 5.79 -6.60 12.67
C GLU A 174 4.94 -6.60 13.94
N LYS A 175 5.45 -6.02 15.03
CA LYS A 175 4.65 -5.84 16.25
C LYS A 175 3.40 -4.99 16.01
N TYR A 176 3.54 -3.86 15.34
CA TYR A 176 2.41 -3.01 14.97
C TYR A 176 1.40 -3.79 14.11
N TRP A 177 1.89 -4.55 13.13
CA TRP A 177 1.06 -5.35 12.22
C TRP A 177 0.23 -6.39 12.98
N ASP A 178 0.86 -7.16 13.87
CA ASP A 178 0.19 -8.17 14.69
C ASP A 178 -0.87 -7.54 15.60
N GLU A 179 -0.55 -6.43 16.27
CA GLU A 179 -1.50 -5.68 17.10
C GLU A 179 -2.72 -5.19 16.30
N GLN A 180 -2.53 -4.80 15.03
CA GLN A 180 -3.63 -4.38 14.18
C GLN A 180 -4.48 -5.56 13.72
N LEU A 181 -3.87 -6.72 13.44
CA LEU A 181 -4.61 -7.94 13.08
C LEU A 181 -5.51 -8.42 14.22
N GLU A 182 -5.07 -8.33 15.46
CA GLU A 182 -5.89 -8.65 16.63
C GLU A 182 -7.15 -7.76 16.76
N GLN A 183 -7.08 -6.52 16.28
CA GLN A 183 -8.21 -5.57 16.35
C GLN A 183 -9.28 -5.80 15.27
N ILE A 184 -8.95 -6.52 14.20
CA ILE A 184 -9.85 -6.77 13.06
C ILE A 184 -10.32 -8.23 12.96
N SER A 185 -9.83 -9.12 13.84
CA SER A 185 -10.14 -10.56 13.88
C SER A 185 -11.44 -10.87 14.64
#